data_e3cb59190f801a55d5c3b8be2bcfd71c
#
_entry.id   e3cb59190f801a55d5c3b8be2bcfd71c
#
_cell.length_a   1.000
_cell.length_b   1.000
_cell.length_c   1.000
_cell.angle_alpha   90.00
_cell.angle_beta   90.00
_cell.angle_gamma   90.00
#
_symmetry.space_group_name_H-M   'P 1'
#
loop_
_entity.id
_entity.type
_entity.pdbx_description
1 polymer ?
#
loop_
_entity_poly.entity_id
_entity_poly.type
_entity_poly.pdbx_seq_one_letter_code
_entity_poly.pdbx_strand_id
1 'polypeptide(L)'
;MMGIIVSRINEQAAKRAEAAKQSNTDDFAAALADSTKALENSQNTSQTGTTGADTSGISAAQTTASSANSYTSGELDSIFEEAANSYGVSSIILKSIAKAESGFNPSAVSNAGAVGIMQLMPSTAAALGVSNSYDARENIMGGAKYISQLLSNYQGNISLALAAYNAGSANVDKYGGIPPF
;
A
#
# COMPACT_ATOMS: atom_id res chain seq x y z
N MET A 1 -23.09 -44.65 5.05
CA MET A 1 -23.53 -43.60 4.10
C MET A 1 -23.02 -42.16 4.42
N MET A 2 -22.47 -41.91 5.59
CA MET A 2 -21.94 -40.55 5.96
C MET A 2 -20.64 -40.12 5.27
N GLY A 3 -19.76 -41.04 4.88
CA GLY A 3 -18.47 -40.70 4.28
C GLY A 3 -18.52 -40.02 2.89
N ILE A 4 -19.57 -40.32 2.10
CA ILE A 4 -19.70 -39.80 0.74
C ILE A 4 -20.16 -38.33 0.72
N ILE A 5 -20.91 -37.91 1.70
CA ILE A 5 -21.43 -36.54 1.82
C ILE A 5 -20.31 -35.57 2.23
N VAL A 6 -19.46 -35.98 3.17
CA VAL A 6 -18.31 -35.17 3.64
C VAL A 6 -17.27 -34.99 2.51
N SER A 7 -17.05 -36.07 1.71
CA SER A 7 -16.12 -35.99 0.57
C SER A 7 -16.59 -35.01 -0.52
N ARG A 8 -17.90 -34.98 -0.82
CA ARG A 8 -18.48 -34.04 -1.80
C ARG A 8 -18.48 -32.58 -1.31
N ILE A 9 -18.65 -32.34 -0.02
CA ILE A 9 -18.60 -31.01 0.56
C ILE A 9 -17.16 -30.46 0.49
N ASN A 10 -16.17 -31.29 0.79
CA ASN A 10 -14.76 -30.91 0.69
C ASN A 10 -14.32 -30.66 -0.76
N GLU A 11 -14.79 -31.46 -1.73
CA GLU A 11 -14.50 -31.25 -3.14
C GLU A 11 -15.13 -29.97 -3.71
N GLN A 12 -16.37 -29.66 -3.29
CA GLN A 12 -17.01 -28.38 -3.66
C GLN A 12 -16.34 -27.17 -3.02
N ALA A 13 -15.88 -27.28 -1.77
CA ALA A 13 -15.13 -26.22 -1.09
C ALA A 13 -13.77 -25.97 -1.78
N ALA A 14 -13.06 -27.03 -2.18
CA ALA A 14 -11.82 -26.92 -2.92
C ALA A 14 -12.01 -26.27 -4.31
N LYS A 15 -13.05 -26.65 -5.06
CA LYS A 15 -13.39 -26.07 -6.36
C LYS A 15 -13.81 -24.59 -6.25
N ARG A 16 -14.50 -24.22 -5.18
CA ARG A 16 -14.84 -22.79 -4.90
C ARG A 16 -13.62 -21.98 -4.53
N ALA A 17 -12.69 -22.55 -3.75
CA ALA A 17 -11.42 -21.89 -3.41
C ALA A 17 -10.51 -21.71 -4.62
N GLU A 18 -10.50 -22.67 -5.55
CA GLU A 18 -9.75 -22.61 -6.80
C GLU A 18 -10.35 -21.57 -7.77
N ALA A 19 -11.68 -21.53 -7.91
CA ALA A 19 -12.38 -20.53 -8.71
C ALA A 19 -12.23 -19.12 -8.15
N ALA A 20 -12.21 -18.94 -6.83
CA ALA A 20 -11.96 -17.66 -6.18
C ALA A 20 -10.49 -17.20 -6.36
N LYS A 21 -9.53 -18.11 -6.41
CA LYS A 21 -8.13 -17.80 -6.75
C LYS A 21 -7.99 -17.32 -8.20
N GLN A 22 -8.67 -17.95 -9.14
CA GLN A 22 -8.60 -17.61 -10.57
C GLN A 22 -9.22 -16.22 -10.84
N SER A 23 -10.40 -15.94 -10.29
CA SER A 23 -11.09 -14.67 -10.45
C SER A 23 -10.31 -13.49 -9.84
N ASN A 24 -9.65 -13.70 -8.69
CA ASN A 24 -8.86 -12.66 -8.03
C ASN A 24 -7.53 -12.36 -8.73
N THR A 25 -6.94 -13.36 -9.42
CA THR A 25 -5.73 -13.15 -10.23
C THR A 25 -6.04 -12.40 -11.52
N ASP A 26 -7.20 -12.63 -12.12
CA ASP A 26 -7.61 -11.99 -13.37
C ASP A 26 -8.01 -10.52 -13.15
N ASP A 27 -8.75 -10.21 -12.06
CA ASP A 27 -9.09 -8.84 -11.68
C ASP A 27 -7.85 -8.02 -11.25
N PHE A 28 -6.90 -8.66 -10.57
CA PHE A 28 -5.64 -8.03 -10.19
C PHE A 28 -4.70 -7.82 -11.38
N ALA A 29 -4.64 -8.77 -12.31
CA ALA A 29 -3.89 -8.64 -13.55
C ALA A 29 -4.46 -7.52 -14.45
N ALA A 30 -5.78 -7.36 -14.49
CA ALA A 30 -6.45 -6.27 -15.20
C ALA A 30 -6.15 -4.90 -14.56
N ALA A 31 -6.17 -4.80 -13.23
CA ALA A 31 -5.82 -3.58 -12.50
C ALA A 31 -4.34 -3.20 -12.65
N LEU A 32 -3.44 -4.20 -12.72
CA LEU A 32 -2.01 -4.00 -13.02
C LEU A 32 -1.79 -3.53 -14.46
N ALA A 33 -2.49 -4.12 -15.43
CA ALA A 33 -2.39 -3.73 -16.85
C ALA A 33 -2.86 -2.29 -17.07
N ASP A 34 -3.88 -1.85 -16.36
CA ASP A 34 -4.40 -0.48 -16.44
C ASP A 34 -3.42 0.53 -15.78
N SER A 35 -2.77 0.14 -14.69
CA SER A 35 -1.76 0.95 -14.01
C SER A 35 -0.46 1.08 -14.81
N THR A 36 -0.02 0.03 -15.50
CA THR A 36 1.18 0.07 -16.37
C THR A 36 0.91 0.90 -17.63
N LYS A 37 -0.30 0.85 -18.17
CA LYS A 37 -0.70 1.64 -19.34
C LYS A 37 -0.78 3.14 -19.02
N ALA A 38 -1.15 3.50 -17.79
CA ALA A 38 -1.12 4.88 -17.30
C ALA A 38 0.31 5.41 -17.14
N LEU A 39 1.27 4.56 -16.76
CA LEU A 39 2.68 4.93 -16.64
C LEU A 39 3.37 5.11 -18.00
N GLU A 40 3.09 4.27 -18.99
CA GLU A 40 3.62 4.39 -20.34
C GLU A 40 3.14 5.66 -21.06
N ASN A 41 1.92 6.10 -20.78
CA ASN A 41 1.35 7.32 -21.36
C ASN A 41 1.91 8.61 -20.72
N SER A 42 2.50 8.53 -19.53
CA SER A 42 3.16 9.67 -18.85
C SER A 42 4.56 9.95 -19.36
N GLN A 43 5.24 8.99 -20.00
CA GLN A 43 6.62 9.18 -20.50
C GLN A 43 6.70 9.79 -21.89
N ASN A 44 5.59 9.91 -22.61
CA ASN A 44 5.59 10.36 -23.99
C ASN A 44 5.20 11.85 -24.18
N THR A 45 5.13 12.65 -23.09
CA THR A 45 4.77 14.08 -23.17
C THR A 45 5.86 15.04 -22.67
N SER A 46 7.14 14.66 -22.74
CA SER A 46 8.23 15.57 -22.37
C SER A 46 9.31 15.63 -23.45
N GLN A 47 8.95 16.18 -24.61
CA GLN A 47 9.91 16.76 -25.53
C GLN A 47 9.22 17.75 -26.45
N THR A 48 9.32 19.03 -26.12
CA THR A 48 9.58 20.15 -27.06
C THR A 48 9.52 21.47 -26.30
N GLY A 49 10.65 22.19 -26.32
CA GLY A 49 10.70 23.57 -26.74
C GLY A 49 11.30 24.55 -25.73
N THR A 50 12.60 24.67 -25.73
CA THR A 50 13.50 25.82 -25.96
C THR A 50 13.18 27.20 -25.36
N THR A 51 14.22 27.73 -24.66
CA THR A 51 14.80 29.09 -24.60
C THR A 51 14.05 30.23 -23.91
N GLY A 52 14.80 30.87 -22.99
CA GLY A 52 14.61 32.24 -22.60
C GLY A 52 15.23 32.56 -21.23
N ALA A 53 16.42 33.14 -21.23
CA ALA A 53 17.11 33.70 -20.07
C ALA A 53 16.34 34.92 -19.52
N ASP A 54 16.37 35.19 -18.23
CA ASP A 54 17.03 36.34 -17.64
C ASP A 54 16.89 36.42 -16.10
N THR A 55 18.00 36.66 -15.52
CA THR A 55 18.48 37.29 -14.30
C THR A 55 17.52 37.94 -13.28
N SER A 56 17.96 37.75 -12.03
CA SER A 56 18.04 38.68 -10.91
C SER A 56 16.82 38.91 -10.01
N GLY A 57 17.06 38.65 -8.74
CA GLY A 57 16.23 39.19 -7.67
C GLY A 57 16.38 38.46 -6.33
N ILE A 58 17.46 38.78 -5.60
CA ILE A 58 17.66 38.45 -4.20
C ILE A 58 16.56 39.09 -3.39
N SER A 59 15.86 38.33 -2.53
CA SER A 59 15.41 38.88 -1.26
C SER A 59 15.23 37.76 -0.24
N ALA A 60 16.10 37.80 0.75
CA ALA A 60 15.95 37.04 1.98
C ALA A 60 14.83 37.68 2.80
N ALA A 61 13.87 36.88 3.20
CA ALA A 61 13.06 37.17 4.38
C ALA A 61 12.58 35.85 4.98
N GLN A 62 13.11 35.61 6.14
CA GLN A 62 12.67 34.62 7.12
C GLN A 62 11.17 34.43 7.16
N THR A 63 10.73 33.18 7.12
CA THR A 63 9.57 32.78 7.89
C THR A 63 9.84 31.39 8.45
N THR A 64 9.96 31.37 9.75
CA THR A 64 10.06 30.22 10.62
C THR A 64 8.78 29.37 10.55
N ALA A 65 8.96 28.07 10.64
CA ALA A 65 7.99 27.08 11.08
C ALA A 65 6.80 26.79 10.16
N SER A 66 7.02 25.91 9.25
CA SER A 66 6.19 24.74 8.93
C SER A 66 6.96 23.95 7.87
N SER A 67 7.87 23.11 8.30
CA SER A 67 8.35 22.02 7.42
C SER A 67 7.19 21.05 7.27
N ALA A 68 6.21 21.40 6.47
CA ALA A 68 5.38 20.40 5.81
C ALA A 68 6.35 19.53 5.02
N ASN A 69 6.51 18.28 5.41
CA ASN A 69 7.29 17.27 4.71
C ASN A 69 6.72 17.11 3.30
N SER A 70 7.16 18.00 2.41
CA SER A 70 6.76 18.02 1.00
C SER A 70 7.77 17.15 0.26
N TYR A 71 7.43 15.87 0.10
CA TYR A 71 8.20 14.94 -0.70
C TYR A 71 7.84 15.07 -2.18
N THR A 72 8.83 15.08 -3.05
CA THR A 72 8.62 14.93 -4.50
C THR A 72 8.21 13.49 -4.82
N SER A 73 7.58 13.28 -5.96
CA SER A 73 7.22 11.93 -6.42
C SER A 73 8.44 11.01 -6.51
N GLY A 74 9.59 11.52 -6.95
CA GLY A 74 10.82 10.73 -7.05
C GLY A 74 11.41 10.33 -5.70
N GLU A 75 11.31 11.19 -4.69
CA GLU A 75 11.74 10.86 -3.33
C GLU A 75 10.86 9.77 -2.72
N LEU A 76 9.55 9.87 -2.86
CA LEU A 76 8.63 8.84 -2.42
C LEU A 76 8.88 7.51 -3.14
N ASP A 77 9.09 7.54 -4.45
CA ASP A 77 9.39 6.33 -5.23
C ASP A 77 10.65 5.64 -4.71
N SER A 78 11.71 6.38 -4.41
CA SER A 78 12.94 5.83 -3.84
C SER A 78 12.72 5.18 -2.47
N ILE A 79 11.88 5.79 -1.61
CA ILE A 79 11.54 5.24 -0.30
C ILE A 79 10.71 3.96 -0.43
N PHE A 80 9.75 3.90 -1.37
CA PHE A 80 8.98 2.70 -1.63
C PHE A 80 9.83 1.54 -2.14
N GLU A 81 10.80 1.81 -3.03
CA GLU A 81 11.73 0.79 -3.53
C GLU A 81 12.66 0.29 -2.40
N GLU A 82 13.17 1.19 -1.55
CA GLU A 82 13.97 0.82 -0.38
C GLU A 82 13.17 -0.08 0.57
N ALA A 83 11.93 0.31 0.89
CA ALA A 83 11.05 -0.46 1.77
C ALA A 83 10.69 -1.83 1.17
N ALA A 84 10.41 -1.88 -0.12
CA ALA A 84 10.14 -3.11 -0.87
C ALA A 84 11.30 -4.10 -0.77
N ASN A 85 12.52 -3.62 -1.02
CA ASN A 85 13.74 -4.43 -0.93
C ASN A 85 14.02 -4.88 0.51
N SER A 86 13.80 -4.02 1.51
CA SER A 86 14.07 -4.31 2.92
C SER A 86 13.16 -5.38 3.51
N TYR A 87 11.90 -5.43 3.07
CA TYR A 87 10.89 -6.31 3.64
C TYR A 87 10.38 -7.39 2.68
N GLY A 88 10.94 -7.48 1.48
CA GLY A 88 10.57 -8.50 0.49
C GLY A 88 9.13 -8.37 -0.01
N VAL A 89 8.62 -7.15 -0.12
CA VAL A 89 7.28 -6.84 -0.61
C VAL A 89 7.38 -6.07 -1.93
N SER A 90 6.48 -6.33 -2.86
CA SER A 90 6.45 -5.56 -4.11
C SER A 90 6.19 -4.07 -3.84
N SER A 91 7.01 -3.18 -4.44
CA SER A 91 6.82 -1.73 -4.36
C SER A 91 5.46 -1.30 -4.94
N ILE A 92 4.93 -2.04 -5.93
CA ILE A 92 3.61 -1.82 -6.50
C ILE A 92 2.53 -2.02 -5.43
N ILE A 93 2.62 -3.06 -4.61
CA ILE A 93 1.68 -3.32 -3.50
C ILE A 93 1.75 -2.16 -2.49
N LEU A 94 2.95 -1.75 -2.10
CA LEU A 94 3.13 -0.65 -1.14
C LEU A 94 2.55 0.66 -1.67
N LYS A 95 2.83 1.00 -2.92
CA LYS A 95 2.29 2.20 -3.58
C LYS A 95 0.76 2.13 -3.72
N SER A 96 0.20 0.96 -4.00
CA SER A 96 -1.26 0.77 -4.09
C SER A 96 -1.94 0.97 -2.75
N ILE A 97 -1.36 0.45 -1.65
CA ILE A 97 -1.86 0.69 -0.30
C ILE A 97 -1.79 2.18 0.03
N ALA A 98 -0.64 2.83 -0.14
CA ALA A 98 -0.45 4.25 0.15
C ALA A 98 -1.40 5.15 -0.65
N LYS A 99 -1.66 4.79 -1.91
CA LYS A 99 -2.63 5.48 -2.76
C LYS A 99 -4.05 5.38 -2.21
N ALA A 100 -4.46 4.19 -1.77
CA ALA A 100 -5.77 3.93 -1.21
C ALA A 100 -5.95 4.59 0.17
N GLU A 101 -4.93 4.52 1.02
CA GLU A 101 -4.99 4.97 2.41
C GLU A 101 -4.96 6.50 2.56
N SER A 102 -4.10 7.19 1.82
CA SER A 102 -3.87 8.63 2.01
C SER A 102 -3.74 9.44 0.72
N GLY A 103 -3.73 8.81 -0.45
CA GLY A 103 -3.36 9.45 -1.70
C GLY A 103 -1.91 9.98 -1.70
N PHE A 104 -1.02 9.29 -0.98
CA PHE A 104 0.38 9.68 -0.75
C PHE A 104 0.58 10.92 0.12
N ASN A 105 -0.38 11.27 0.97
CA ASN A 105 -0.27 12.41 1.87
C ASN A 105 0.39 12.02 3.20
N PRO A 106 1.61 12.49 3.52
CA PRO A 106 2.30 12.16 4.76
C PRO A 106 1.64 12.78 6.00
N SER A 107 0.84 13.83 5.82
CA SER A 107 0.14 14.53 6.92
C SER A 107 -1.29 14.03 7.12
N ALA A 108 -1.72 12.97 6.41
CA ALA A 108 -3.07 12.44 6.52
C ALA A 108 -3.34 11.89 7.92
N VAL A 109 -4.52 12.21 8.45
CA VAL A 109 -5.04 11.65 9.71
C VAL A 109 -6.48 11.24 9.49
N SER A 110 -6.80 9.98 9.78
CA SER A 110 -8.18 9.49 9.68
C SER A 110 -9.00 9.83 10.93
N ASN A 111 -10.32 9.74 10.82
CA ASN A 111 -11.23 9.91 11.96
C ASN A 111 -10.98 8.88 13.09
N ALA A 112 -10.42 7.71 12.75
CA ALA A 112 -10.06 6.68 13.71
C ALA A 112 -8.67 6.90 14.34
N GLY A 113 -7.91 7.92 13.88
CA GLY A 113 -6.59 8.26 14.39
C GLY A 113 -5.44 7.54 13.68
N ALA A 114 -5.66 6.92 12.53
CA ALA A 114 -4.58 6.41 11.69
C ALA A 114 -3.81 7.58 11.06
N VAL A 115 -2.48 7.47 10.93
CA VAL A 115 -1.59 8.59 10.59
C VAL A 115 -0.65 8.23 9.45
N GLY A 116 -0.42 9.21 8.56
CA GLY A 116 0.64 9.20 7.56
C GLY A 116 0.29 8.52 6.25
N ILE A 117 1.28 8.34 5.40
CA ILE A 117 1.13 7.82 4.03
C ILE A 117 0.46 6.43 3.99
N MET A 118 0.85 5.54 4.91
CA MET A 118 0.36 4.17 5.01
C MET A 118 -0.74 4.01 6.07
N GLN A 119 -1.24 5.10 6.66
CA GLN A 119 -2.34 5.14 7.64
C GLN A 119 -2.16 4.12 8.78
N LEU A 120 -1.03 4.19 9.47
CA LEU A 120 -0.78 3.33 10.60
C LEU A 120 -1.51 3.83 11.86
N MET A 121 -2.21 2.93 12.56
CA MET A 121 -2.74 3.24 13.88
C MET A 121 -1.59 3.48 14.87
N PRO A 122 -1.70 4.39 15.85
CA PRO A 122 -0.61 4.71 16.77
C PRO A 122 -0.02 3.50 17.49
N SER A 123 -0.86 2.57 17.94
CA SER A 123 -0.41 1.33 18.59
C SER A 123 0.36 0.42 17.62
N THR A 124 -0.09 0.34 16.38
CA THR A 124 0.58 -0.43 15.32
C THR A 124 1.92 0.22 14.97
N ALA A 125 1.96 1.53 14.76
CA ALA A 125 3.17 2.29 14.48
C ALA A 125 4.23 2.06 15.58
N ALA A 126 3.84 2.17 16.85
CA ALA A 126 4.73 1.91 17.99
C ALA A 126 5.27 0.47 18.00
N ALA A 127 4.42 -0.53 17.75
CA ALA A 127 4.83 -1.94 17.68
C ALA A 127 5.78 -2.23 16.51
N LEU A 128 5.67 -1.48 15.43
CA LEU A 128 6.55 -1.59 14.25
C LEU A 128 7.87 -0.84 14.40
N GLY A 129 7.99 0.03 15.42
CA GLY A 129 9.16 0.87 15.68
C GLY A 129 9.15 2.19 14.93
N VAL A 130 7.98 2.66 14.49
CA VAL A 130 7.79 3.98 13.88
C VAL A 130 7.72 5.02 15.00
N SER A 131 8.67 5.93 15.03
CA SER A 131 8.76 6.99 16.05
C SER A 131 7.96 8.23 15.65
N ASN A 132 7.95 8.55 14.37
CA ASN A 132 7.22 9.66 13.80
C ASN A 132 6.36 9.21 12.60
N SER A 133 5.07 9.02 12.83
CA SER A 133 4.14 8.59 11.76
C SER A 133 3.90 9.64 10.68
N TYR A 134 4.31 10.88 10.87
CA TYR A 134 4.26 11.95 9.85
C TYR A 134 5.53 11.98 8.97
N ASP A 135 6.61 11.31 9.37
CA ASP A 135 7.76 11.08 8.51
C ASP A 135 7.44 10.02 7.47
N ALA A 136 7.50 10.39 6.19
CA ALA A 136 7.10 9.49 5.11
C ALA A 136 7.97 8.22 5.07
N ARG A 137 9.27 8.35 5.31
CA ARG A 137 10.19 7.22 5.28
C ARG A 137 9.90 6.24 6.43
N GLU A 138 9.78 6.74 7.67
CA GLU A 138 9.44 5.89 8.81
C GLU A 138 8.09 5.22 8.63
N ASN A 139 7.10 5.96 8.14
CA ASN A 139 5.74 5.46 7.95
C ASN A 139 5.67 4.38 6.84
N ILE A 140 6.33 4.61 5.69
CA ILE A 140 6.40 3.64 4.59
C ILE A 140 7.17 2.38 5.03
N MET A 141 8.30 2.52 5.71
CA MET A 141 9.06 1.38 6.23
C MET A 141 8.24 0.57 7.25
N GLY A 142 7.52 1.23 8.14
CA GLY A 142 6.59 0.59 9.07
C GLY A 142 5.46 -0.15 8.36
N GLY A 143 4.83 0.49 7.40
CA GLY A 143 3.76 -0.12 6.57
C GLY A 143 4.24 -1.32 5.77
N ALA A 144 5.45 -1.24 5.19
CA ALA A 144 6.07 -2.36 4.47
C ALA A 144 6.37 -3.55 5.39
N LYS A 145 6.90 -3.27 6.58
CA LYS A 145 7.09 -4.30 7.62
C LYS A 145 5.76 -4.94 8.01
N TYR A 146 4.71 -4.16 8.19
CA TYR A 146 3.40 -4.65 8.57
C TYR A 146 2.79 -5.56 7.50
N ILE A 147 2.73 -5.13 6.24
CA ILE A 147 2.19 -5.97 5.16
C ILE A 147 3.04 -7.22 4.92
N SER A 148 4.37 -7.16 5.10
CA SER A 148 5.26 -8.33 5.05
C SER A 148 4.90 -9.37 6.11
N GLN A 149 4.63 -8.94 7.35
CA GLN A 149 4.17 -9.81 8.44
C GLN A 149 2.81 -10.44 8.11
N LEU A 150 1.87 -9.65 7.59
CA LEU A 150 0.56 -10.15 7.18
C LEU A 150 0.66 -11.17 6.04
N LEU A 151 1.49 -10.90 5.03
CA LEU A 151 1.76 -11.88 3.96
C LEU A 151 2.33 -13.18 4.50
N SER A 152 3.23 -13.11 5.45
CA SER A 152 3.79 -14.29 6.12
C SER A 152 2.69 -15.05 6.90
N ASN A 153 1.86 -14.35 7.67
CA ASN A 153 0.78 -14.95 8.45
C ASN A 153 -0.27 -15.65 7.59
N TYR A 154 -0.55 -15.08 6.43
CA TYR A 154 -1.52 -15.63 5.47
C TYR A 154 -0.87 -16.41 4.31
N GLN A 155 0.35 -16.93 4.52
CA GLN A 155 1.04 -17.83 3.57
C GLN A 155 1.17 -17.27 2.15
N GLY A 156 1.40 -15.96 2.02
CA GLY A 156 1.53 -15.25 0.76
C GLY A 156 0.19 -14.89 0.09
N ASN A 157 -0.95 -15.15 0.75
CA ASN A 157 -2.26 -14.77 0.20
C ASN A 157 -2.44 -13.24 0.32
N ILE A 158 -2.23 -12.56 -0.80
CA ILE A 158 -2.28 -11.10 -0.90
C ILE A 158 -3.66 -10.57 -0.51
N SER A 159 -4.75 -11.22 -0.94
CA SER A 159 -6.11 -10.78 -0.65
C SER A 159 -6.43 -10.80 0.84
N LEU A 160 -6.01 -11.86 1.56
CA LEU A 160 -6.18 -11.95 3.01
C LEU A 160 -5.27 -10.97 3.75
N ALA A 161 -4.03 -10.79 3.29
CA ALA A 161 -3.10 -9.83 3.87
C ALA A 161 -3.61 -8.39 3.73
N LEU A 162 -4.15 -7.99 2.58
CA LEU A 162 -4.75 -6.68 2.36
C LEU A 162 -6.04 -6.50 3.18
N ALA A 163 -6.88 -7.53 3.26
CA ALA A 163 -8.06 -7.51 4.12
C ALA A 163 -7.68 -7.33 5.59
N ALA A 164 -6.61 -8.00 6.05
CA ALA A 164 -6.10 -7.86 7.41
C ALA A 164 -5.42 -6.50 7.65
N TYR A 165 -4.79 -5.92 6.65
CA TYR A 165 -4.25 -4.57 6.73
C TYR A 165 -5.35 -3.55 7.02
N ASN A 166 -6.47 -3.65 6.29
CA ASN A 166 -7.61 -2.74 6.40
C ASN A 166 -8.49 -3.03 7.63
N ALA A 167 -8.93 -4.27 7.80
CA ALA A 167 -9.92 -4.66 8.82
C ALA A 167 -9.32 -5.18 10.12
N GLY A 168 -8.01 -5.46 10.15
CA GLY A 168 -7.31 -6.13 11.24
C GLY A 168 -7.38 -7.67 11.13
N SER A 169 -6.29 -8.35 11.51
CA SER A 169 -6.17 -9.81 11.44
C SER A 169 -7.27 -10.52 12.21
N ALA A 170 -7.65 -10.02 13.40
CA ALA A 170 -8.68 -10.61 14.21
C ALA A 170 -10.03 -10.71 13.50
N ASN A 171 -10.37 -9.76 12.64
CA ASN A 171 -11.60 -9.84 11.85
C ASN A 171 -11.47 -10.85 10.71
N VAL A 172 -10.33 -10.88 10.01
CA VAL A 172 -10.09 -11.89 8.96
C VAL A 172 -10.18 -13.31 9.54
N ASP A 173 -9.56 -13.54 10.68
CA ASP A 173 -9.60 -14.84 11.37
C ASP A 173 -11.00 -15.19 11.85
N LYS A 174 -11.73 -14.23 12.43
CA LYS A 174 -13.11 -14.40 12.88
C LYS A 174 -14.07 -14.81 11.76
N TYR A 175 -13.92 -14.21 10.58
CA TYR A 175 -14.77 -14.51 9.43
C TYR A 175 -14.24 -15.66 8.56
N GLY A 176 -13.04 -16.16 8.85
CA GLY A 176 -12.38 -17.20 8.05
C GLY A 176 -12.07 -16.76 6.62
N GLY A 177 -11.88 -15.44 6.39
CA GLY A 177 -11.68 -14.84 5.09
C GLY A 177 -11.85 -13.32 5.10
N ILE A 178 -12.12 -12.74 3.92
CA ILE A 178 -12.34 -11.30 3.78
C ILE A 178 -13.65 -10.92 4.52
N PRO A 179 -13.59 -10.00 5.50
CA PRO A 179 -14.79 -9.57 6.22
C PRO A 179 -15.79 -8.85 5.28
N PRO A 180 -17.10 -8.94 5.51
CA PRO A 180 -18.13 -8.42 4.61
C PRO A 180 -18.40 -6.90 4.75
N PHE A 181 -17.47 -6.13 5.31
CA PHE A 181 -17.57 -4.66 5.51
C PHE A 181 -16.32 -3.95 5.10
#